data_3992edcd22d990c989f531742d655213
#
_entry.id   3992edcd22d990c989f531742d655213
#
_cell.length_a   1.000
_cell.length_b   1.000
_cell.length_c   1.000
_cell.angle_alpha   90.00
_cell.angle_beta   90.00
_cell.angle_gamma   90.00
#
_symmetry.space_group_name_H-M   'P 1'
#
loop_
_entity.id
_entity.type
_entity.pdbx_description
1 polymer ?
#
loop_
_entity_poly.entity_id
_entity_poly.type
_entity_poly.pdbx_seq_one_letter_code
_entity_poly.pdbx_strand_id
1 'polypeptide(L)'
;MNAQHQSSSSKTVILDGSPLSIEDVVRVARALPNAPVKVELSSAARDGVAASRAVVERAIVAGDAVYGVNTGFGSLSRVRVEHARACELQRNIIRSHAAGVGEPLPREVSRALMLVLAASLARGASGVRVETLERIISFINNHVDPAIPSRGSVGASGDLAPLAHAALVLMGEGDIWANGRVEPAAWFIRSAGYEPMELQEKEGLALLNGTHMMCAIGALLCHDF
;
A
#
# COMPACT_ATOMS: atom_id res chain seq x y z
N MET A 1 -21.51 -36.28 -13.14
CA MET A 1 -20.20 -36.38 -12.46
C MET A 1 -19.85 -34.98 -11.96
N ASN A 2 -20.22 -34.67 -10.72
CA ASN A 2 -19.98 -33.41 -10.08
C ASN A 2 -18.55 -33.42 -9.51
N ALA A 3 -17.64 -32.69 -10.14
CA ALA A 3 -16.37 -32.38 -9.53
C ALA A 3 -16.62 -31.34 -8.42
N GLN A 4 -16.72 -31.79 -7.19
CA GLN A 4 -16.70 -30.98 -6.01
C GLN A 4 -15.30 -30.32 -5.94
N HIS A 5 -15.20 -29.03 -6.27
CA HIS A 5 -14.08 -28.22 -5.90
C HIS A 5 -14.08 -28.12 -4.37
N GLN A 6 -13.35 -29.01 -3.71
CA GLN A 6 -12.94 -28.83 -2.33
C GLN A 6 -11.89 -27.71 -2.34
N SER A 7 -12.35 -26.48 -2.15
CA SER A 7 -11.51 -25.36 -1.76
C SER A 7 -10.90 -25.69 -0.39
N SER A 8 -9.70 -26.28 -0.38
CA SER A 8 -8.87 -26.28 0.82
C SER A 8 -8.58 -24.82 1.13
N SER A 9 -9.19 -24.29 2.17
CA SER A 9 -8.96 -22.92 2.66
C SER A 9 -7.49 -22.80 3.07
N SER A 10 -6.62 -22.48 2.10
CA SER A 10 -5.22 -22.17 2.36
C SER A 10 -5.15 -21.01 3.34
N LYS A 11 -4.42 -21.16 4.45
CA LYS A 11 -4.19 -20.07 5.43
C LYS A 11 -3.26 -18.99 4.88
N THR A 12 -2.83 -19.10 3.63
CA THR A 12 -1.87 -18.19 2.99
C THR A 12 -2.41 -17.66 1.66
N VAL A 13 -2.23 -16.38 1.41
CA VAL A 13 -2.44 -15.71 0.12
C VAL A 13 -1.07 -15.36 -0.45
N ILE A 14 -0.77 -15.82 -1.66
CA ILE A 14 0.51 -15.59 -2.32
C ILE A 14 0.35 -14.47 -3.35
N LEU A 15 1.16 -13.43 -3.22
CA LEU A 15 1.26 -12.34 -4.18
C LEU A 15 2.34 -12.70 -5.22
N ASP A 16 1.91 -13.14 -6.38
CA ASP A 16 2.77 -13.55 -7.49
C ASP A 16 2.67 -12.64 -8.73
N GLY A 17 1.93 -11.53 -8.60
CA GLY A 17 1.63 -10.60 -9.68
C GLY A 17 0.34 -10.91 -10.45
N SER A 18 -0.30 -12.04 -10.18
CA SER A 18 -1.62 -12.39 -10.72
C SER A 18 -2.75 -11.60 -10.04
N PRO A 19 -3.94 -11.51 -10.64
CA PRO A 19 -5.11 -10.93 -10.00
C PRO A 19 -5.51 -11.71 -8.74
N LEU A 20 -5.89 -10.99 -7.67
CA LEU A 20 -6.51 -11.57 -6.50
C LEU A 20 -7.97 -11.96 -6.79
N SER A 21 -8.44 -13.05 -6.16
CA SER A 21 -9.87 -13.34 -6.09
C SER A 21 -10.55 -12.44 -5.05
N ILE A 22 -11.87 -12.24 -5.18
CA ILE A 22 -12.68 -11.53 -4.18
C ILE A 22 -12.59 -12.27 -2.84
N GLU A 23 -12.63 -13.59 -2.85
CA GLU A 23 -12.52 -14.45 -1.67
C GLU A 23 -11.19 -14.24 -0.93
N ASP A 24 -10.07 -14.08 -1.65
CA ASP A 24 -8.77 -13.79 -1.04
C ASP A 24 -8.75 -12.42 -0.35
N VAL A 25 -9.32 -11.41 -1.02
CA VAL A 25 -9.44 -10.06 -0.43
C VAL A 25 -10.25 -10.10 0.86
N VAL A 26 -11.43 -10.72 0.83
CA VAL A 26 -12.33 -10.81 2.00
C VAL A 26 -11.69 -11.61 3.13
N ARG A 27 -11.04 -12.72 2.81
CA ARG A 27 -10.37 -13.59 3.78
C ARG A 27 -9.28 -12.86 4.55
N VAL A 28 -8.44 -12.07 3.86
CA VAL A 28 -7.39 -11.26 4.51
C VAL A 28 -7.99 -10.06 5.24
N ALA A 29 -8.97 -9.40 4.64
CA ALA A 29 -9.62 -8.22 5.22
C ALA A 29 -10.27 -8.53 6.57
N ARG A 30 -10.96 -9.67 6.67
CA ARG A 30 -11.72 -10.12 7.86
C ARG A 30 -10.91 -11.01 8.80
N ALA A 31 -9.63 -11.27 8.49
CA ALA A 31 -8.76 -12.02 9.38
C ALA A 31 -8.61 -11.34 10.75
N LEU A 32 -8.59 -12.17 11.79
CA LEU A 32 -8.42 -11.73 13.16
C LEU A 32 -7.02 -12.11 13.67
N PRO A 33 -6.48 -11.41 14.67
CA PRO A 33 -5.16 -11.74 15.25
C PRO A 33 -5.04 -13.18 15.77
N ASN A 34 -6.14 -13.75 16.28
CA ASN A 34 -6.20 -15.15 16.75
C ASN A 34 -6.51 -16.16 15.64
N ALA A 35 -6.84 -15.70 14.44
CA ALA A 35 -7.09 -16.53 13.25
C ALA A 35 -6.52 -15.83 12.01
N PRO A 36 -5.19 -15.65 11.94
CA PRO A 36 -4.57 -14.86 10.88
C PRO A 36 -4.59 -15.62 9.53
N VAL A 37 -4.71 -14.83 8.46
CA VAL A 37 -4.41 -15.27 7.11
C VAL A 37 -3.08 -14.64 6.71
N LYS A 38 -2.10 -15.47 6.37
CA LYS A 38 -0.76 -15.02 6.00
C LYS A 38 -0.74 -14.51 4.56
N VAL A 39 -0.03 -13.42 4.33
CA VAL A 39 0.25 -12.91 2.98
C VAL A 39 1.74 -13.08 2.71
N GLU A 40 2.09 -13.65 1.57
CA GLU A 40 3.48 -13.90 1.16
C GLU A 40 3.74 -13.36 -0.23
N LEU A 41 4.96 -12.84 -0.45
CA LEU A 41 5.44 -12.46 -1.78
C LEU A 41 6.17 -13.64 -2.40
N SER A 42 5.79 -14.03 -3.62
CA SER A 42 6.51 -15.07 -4.35
C SER A 42 7.91 -14.60 -4.75
N SER A 43 8.83 -15.53 -4.94
CA SER A 43 10.18 -15.22 -5.43
C SER A 43 10.14 -14.51 -6.79
N ALA A 44 9.33 -15.00 -7.72
CA ALA A 44 9.19 -14.42 -9.05
C ALA A 44 8.67 -12.97 -9.02
N ALA A 45 7.67 -12.69 -8.16
CA ALA A 45 7.17 -11.31 -8.00
C ALA A 45 8.23 -10.41 -7.34
N ARG A 46 8.97 -10.92 -6.36
CA ARG A 46 10.11 -10.21 -5.74
C ARG A 46 11.14 -9.79 -6.78
N ASP A 47 11.54 -10.73 -7.66
CA ASP A 47 12.50 -10.48 -8.72
C ASP A 47 11.96 -9.44 -9.73
N GLY A 48 10.67 -9.51 -10.06
CA GLY A 48 9.99 -8.53 -10.90
C GLY A 48 9.98 -7.11 -10.29
N VAL A 49 9.70 -7.00 -9.00
CA VAL A 49 9.73 -5.72 -8.26
C VAL A 49 11.17 -5.16 -8.24
N ALA A 50 12.17 -6.00 -7.95
CA ALA A 50 13.58 -5.58 -7.96
C ALA A 50 14.02 -5.12 -9.35
N ALA A 51 13.64 -5.83 -10.42
CA ALA A 51 13.93 -5.43 -11.80
C ALA A 51 13.28 -4.09 -12.17
N SER A 52 12.04 -3.85 -11.75
CA SER A 52 11.34 -2.58 -11.93
C SER A 52 12.03 -1.44 -11.18
N ARG A 53 12.46 -1.68 -9.94
CA ARG A 53 13.23 -0.70 -9.15
C ARG A 53 14.54 -0.34 -9.83
N ALA A 54 15.26 -1.30 -10.35
CA ALA A 54 16.53 -1.07 -11.07
C ALA A 54 16.37 -0.14 -12.30
N VAL A 55 15.17 -0.09 -12.93
CA VAL A 55 14.87 0.89 -13.99
C VAL A 55 14.86 2.30 -13.44
N VAL A 56 14.21 2.51 -12.29
CA VAL A 56 14.16 3.82 -11.62
C VAL A 56 15.58 4.29 -11.22
N GLU A 57 16.38 3.40 -10.65
CA GLU A 57 17.75 3.70 -10.23
C GLU A 57 18.65 4.07 -11.41
N ARG A 58 18.52 3.36 -12.54
CA ARG A 58 19.25 3.73 -13.78
C ARG A 58 18.84 5.11 -14.28
N ALA A 59 17.55 5.47 -14.24
CA ALA A 59 17.09 6.79 -14.65
C ALA A 59 17.63 7.90 -13.73
N ILE A 60 17.72 7.64 -12.42
CA ILE A 60 18.33 8.57 -11.46
C ILE A 60 19.80 8.80 -11.79
N VAL A 61 20.57 7.72 -12.02
CA VAL A 61 22.01 7.79 -12.35
C VAL A 61 22.24 8.48 -13.69
N ALA A 62 21.43 8.19 -14.71
CA ALA A 62 21.51 8.84 -16.01
C ALA A 62 21.21 10.34 -15.95
N GLY A 63 20.50 10.77 -14.92
CA GLY A 63 20.15 12.17 -14.72
C GLY A 63 19.04 12.67 -15.64
N ASP A 64 18.32 11.81 -16.31
CA ASP A 64 17.15 12.16 -17.11
C ASP A 64 16.01 12.70 -16.25
N ALA A 65 15.29 13.72 -16.74
CA ALA A 65 14.12 14.24 -16.05
C ALA A 65 12.94 13.28 -16.24
N VAL A 66 12.66 12.47 -15.22
CA VAL A 66 11.57 11.48 -15.23
C VAL A 66 10.51 11.87 -14.21
N TYR A 67 9.27 12.03 -14.71
CA TYR A 67 8.13 12.43 -13.87
C TYR A 67 7.93 11.50 -12.68
N GLY A 68 7.82 12.10 -11.49
CA GLY A 68 7.60 11.39 -10.25
C GLY A 68 8.81 10.62 -9.71
N VAL A 69 9.93 10.67 -10.41
CA VAL A 69 11.23 10.13 -9.96
C VAL A 69 12.09 11.28 -9.43
N ASN A 70 12.52 12.18 -10.32
CA ASN A 70 13.41 13.30 -10.02
C ASN A 70 12.87 14.64 -10.53
N THR A 71 11.56 14.76 -10.70
CA THR A 71 10.86 16.02 -10.97
C THR A 71 9.82 16.29 -9.89
N GLY A 72 9.34 17.53 -9.79
CA GLY A 72 8.15 17.84 -9.02
C GLY A 72 6.88 17.21 -9.60
N PHE A 73 5.73 17.47 -8.97
CA PHE A 73 4.43 16.93 -9.35
C PHE A 73 3.50 18.03 -9.89
N GLY A 74 2.49 17.64 -10.67
CA GLY A 74 1.49 18.54 -11.21
C GLY A 74 2.12 19.69 -12.01
N SER A 75 1.88 20.93 -11.61
CA SER A 75 2.45 22.12 -12.26
C SER A 75 3.98 22.18 -12.21
N LEU A 76 4.60 21.48 -11.25
CA LEU A 76 6.05 21.38 -11.09
C LEU A 76 6.66 20.16 -11.80
N SER A 77 5.92 19.47 -12.64
CA SER A 77 6.35 18.24 -13.33
C SER A 77 7.60 18.39 -14.21
N ARG A 78 7.93 19.62 -14.61
CA ARG A 78 9.14 19.94 -15.38
C ARG A 78 10.29 20.49 -14.53
N VAL A 79 10.05 20.71 -13.25
CA VAL A 79 11.08 21.23 -12.33
C VAL A 79 11.86 20.05 -11.81
N ARG A 80 13.14 20.00 -12.14
CA ARG A 80 14.06 18.98 -11.66
C ARG A 80 14.30 19.13 -10.16
N VAL A 81 14.27 18.04 -9.43
CA VAL A 81 14.58 17.97 -8.00
C VAL A 81 15.92 17.29 -7.83
N GLU A 82 16.80 17.90 -7.05
CA GLU A 82 18.09 17.29 -6.71
C GLU A 82 17.88 16.03 -5.86
N HIS A 83 18.73 15.04 -6.06
CA HIS A 83 18.66 13.75 -5.36
C HIS A 83 18.61 13.92 -3.82
N ALA A 84 19.39 14.83 -3.27
CA ALA A 84 19.40 15.13 -1.83
C ALA A 84 18.03 15.57 -1.26
N ARG A 85 17.14 16.09 -2.14
CA ARG A 85 15.79 16.55 -1.76
C ARG A 85 14.67 15.58 -2.21
N ALA A 86 15.03 14.52 -2.92
CA ALA A 86 14.04 13.61 -3.49
C ALA A 86 13.24 12.86 -2.41
N CYS A 87 13.88 12.38 -1.36
CA CYS A 87 13.21 11.73 -0.22
C CYS A 87 12.25 12.69 0.51
N GLU A 88 12.67 13.95 0.69
CA GLU A 88 11.79 14.99 1.26
C GLU A 88 10.55 15.20 0.38
N LEU A 89 10.73 15.24 -0.93
CA LEU A 89 9.64 15.39 -1.88
C LEU A 89 8.64 14.22 -1.79
N GLN A 90 9.12 12.96 -1.69
CA GLN A 90 8.25 11.79 -1.54
C GLN A 90 7.45 11.85 -0.24
N ARG A 91 8.06 12.25 0.85
CA ARG A 91 7.38 12.46 2.13
C ARG A 91 6.33 13.57 2.05
N ASN A 92 6.68 14.68 1.43
CA ASN A 92 5.81 15.83 1.33
C ASN A 92 4.59 15.57 0.44
N ILE A 93 4.72 14.77 -0.63
CA ILE A 93 3.55 14.39 -1.43
C ILE A 93 2.57 13.54 -0.62
N ILE A 94 3.03 12.60 0.18
CA ILE A 94 2.17 11.82 1.08
C ILE A 94 1.45 12.74 2.06
N ARG A 95 2.17 13.58 2.78
CA ARG A 95 1.61 14.49 3.78
C ARG A 95 0.59 15.47 3.18
N SER A 96 0.88 16.02 2.00
CA SER A 96 0.00 16.98 1.34
C SER A 96 -1.31 16.36 0.82
N HIS A 97 -1.31 15.06 0.56
CA HIS A 97 -2.49 14.33 0.08
C HIS A 97 -3.27 13.60 1.19
N ALA A 98 -2.71 13.52 2.40
CA ALA A 98 -3.41 12.96 3.56
C ALA A 98 -4.42 13.96 4.13
N ALA A 99 -5.37 14.37 3.30
CA ALA A 99 -6.38 15.39 3.58
C ALA A 99 -7.78 14.81 3.81
N GLY A 100 -7.87 13.50 4.07
CA GLY A 100 -9.13 12.85 4.40
C GLY A 100 -9.70 13.32 5.73
N VAL A 101 -11.02 13.32 5.86
CA VAL A 101 -11.75 13.77 7.06
C VAL A 101 -12.89 12.79 7.41
N GLY A 102 -13.44 12.95 8.59
CA GLY A 102 -14.53 12.13 9.09
C GLY A 102 -14.08 10.94 9.92
N GLU A 103 -15.05 10.15 10.37
CA GLU A 103 -14.78 8.94 11.13
C GLU A 103 -13.94 7.94 10.31
N PRO A 104 -13.07 7.17 10.94
CA PRO A 104 -12.27 6.18 10.23
C PRO A 104 -13.16 5.09 9.64
N LEU A 105 -12.80 4.62 8.47
CA LEU A 105 -13.42 3.46 7.81
C LEU A 105 -13.26 2.20 8.67
N PRO A 106 -14.18 1.23 8.53
CA PRO A 106 -14.03 -0.06 9.18
C PRO A 106 -12.66 -0.69 8.90
N ARG A 107 -12.09 -1.35 9.90
CA ARG A 107 -10.77 -1.99 9.82
C ARG A 107 -10.63 -2.92 8.61
N GLU A 108 -11.67 -3.70 8.28
CA GLU A 108 -11.65 -4.61 7.13
C GLU A 108 -11.42 -3.88 5.80
N VAL A 109 -11.95 -2.66 5.65
CA VAL A 109 -11.74 -1.84 4.44
C VAL A 109 -10.27 -1.43 4.32
N SER A 110 -9.66 -0.98 5.41
CA SER A 110 -8.24 -0.62 5.43
C SER A 110 -7.34 -1.81 5.13
N ARG A 111 -7.65 -2.99 5.67
CA ARG A 111 -6.91 -4.23 5.39
C ARG A 111 -7.05 -4.67 3.93
N ALA A 112 -8.26 -4.60 3.39
CA ALA A 112 -8.51 -4.88 1.97
C ALA A 112 -7.72 -3.92 1.07
N LEU A 113 -7.72 -2.61 1.38
CA LEU A 113 -6.93 -1.61 0.66
C LEU A 113 -5.43 -1.95 0.68
N MET A 114 -4.88 -2.28 1.85
CA MET A 114 -3.46 -2.63 1.99
C MET A 114 -3.11 -3.88 1.17
N LEU A 115 -3.98 -4.88 1.15
CA LEU A 115 -3.76 -6.09 0.34
C LEU A 115 -3.82 -5.79 -1.16
N VAL A 116 -4.82 -5.03 -1.62
CA VAL A 116 -4.95 -4.65 -3.04
C VAL A 116 -3.77 -3.80 -3.48
N LEU A 117 -3.28 -2.88 -2.61
CA LEU A 117 -2.06 -2.12 -2.85
C LEU A 117 -0.85 -3.05 -2.99
N ALA A 118 -0.66 -3.96 -2.04
CA ALA A 118 0.46 -4.92 -2.08
C ALA A 118 0.42 -5.78 -3.35
N ALA A 119 -0.75 -6.28 -3.74
CA ALA A 119 -0.92 -7.06 -4.96
C ALA A 119 -0.62 -6.24 -6.24
N SER A 120 -1.04 -4.98 -6.26
CA SER A 120 -0.71 -4.07 -7.36
C SER A 120 0.80 -3.84 -7.50
N LEU A 121 1.49 -3.61 -6.38
CA LEU A 121 2.95 -3.41 -6.35
C LEU A 121 3.72 -4.69 -6.70
N ALA A 122 3.21 -5.86 -6.29
CA ALA A 122 3.80 -7.17 -6.60
C ALA A 122 3.85 -7.50 -8.11
N ARG A 123 3.10 -6.76 -8.95
CA ARG A 123 3.18 -6.87 -10.42
C ARG A 123 4.52 -6.39 -11.00
N GLY A 124 5.36 -5.73 -10.20
CA GLY A 124 6.68 -5.29 -10.62
C GLY A 124 6.67 -4.19 -11.68
N ALA A 125 5.69 -3.28 -11.67
CA ALA A 125 5.59 -2.17 -12.63
C ALA A 125 5.69 -0.77 -12.00
N SER A 126 5.73 -0.68 -10.66
CA SER A 126 5.62 0.60 -9.94
C SER A 126 6.95 1.24 -9.58
N GLY A 127 8.07 0.50 -9.64
CA GLY A 127 9.40 1.00 -9.33
C GLY A 127 9.67 1.23 -7.84
N VAL A 128 8.88 0.64 -6.95
CA VAL A 128 9.14 0.63 -5.51
C VAL A 128 10.26 -0.35 -5.17
N ARG A 129 10.91 -0.14 -4.03
CA ARG A 129 11.84 -1.14 -3.48
C ARG A 129 11.07 -2.37 -2.99
N VAL A 130 11.76 -3.51 -2.97
CA VAL A 130 11.22 -4.76 -2.40
C VAL A 130 10.87 -4.55 -0.91
N GLU A 131 11.72 -3.85 -0.17
CA GLU A 131 11.54 -3.56 1.25
C GLU A 131 10.24 -2.78 1.52
N THR A 132 9.83 -1.90 0.61
CA THR A 132 8.58 -1.14 0.73
C THR A 132 7.37 -2.06 0.62
N LEU A 133 7.37 -2.96 -0.35
CA LEU A 133 6.32 -3.96 -0.51
C LEU A 133 6.29 -4.94 0.67
N GLU A 134 7.44 -5.41 1.12
CA GLU A 134 7.56 -6.30 2.28
C GLU A 134 7.09 -5.66 3.57
N ARG A 135 7.32 -4.36 3.75
CA ARG A 135 6.79 -3.62 4.89
C ARG A 135 5.26 -3.60 4.88
N ILE A 136 4.62 -3.38 3.71
CA ILE A 136 3.17 -3.44 3.58
C ILE A 136 2.66 -4.84 3.93
N ILE A 137 3.28 -5.88 3.39
CA ILE A 137 2.92 -7.28 3.68
C ILE A 137 3.11 -7.59 5.17
N SER A 138 4.20 -7.13 5.77
CA SER A 138 4.47 -7.29 7.20
C SER A 138 3.39 -6.60 8.05
N PHE A 139 2.94 -5.41 7.66
CA PHE A 139 1.86 -4.71 8.36
C PHE A 139 0.54 -5.49 8.28
N ILE A 140 0.18 -6.02 7.10
CA ILE A 140 -1.01 -6.88 6.96
C ILE A 140 -0.92 -8.10 7.89
N ASN A 141 0.23 -8.79 7.91
CA ASN A 141 0.45 -9.99 8.69
C ASN A 141 0.47 -9.75 10.21
N ASN A 142 0.91 -8.57 10.64
CA ASN A 142 0.99 -8.18 12.04
C ASN A 142 -0.17 -7.29 12.51
N HIS A 143 -1.23 -7.19 11.68
CA HIS A 143 -2.42 -6.40 11.99
C HIS A 143 -2.12 -4.93 12.35
N VAL A 144 -1.15 -4.33 11.65
CA VAL A 144 -0.92 -2.88 11.64
C VAL A 144 -1.85 -2.28 10.59
N ASP A 145 -3.04 -1.94 11.00
CA ASP A 145 -4.12 -1.55 10.11
C ASP A 145 -4.32 -0.03 10.12
N PRO A 146 -4.05 0.71 9.04
CA PRO A 146 -4.24 2.16 9.00
C PRO A 146 -5.68 2.58 9.34
N ALA A 147 -5.85 3.62 10.15
CA ALA A 147 -7.13 4.25 10.39
C ALA A 147 -7.35 5.33 9.31
N ILE A 148 -8.09 4.99 8.28
CA ILE A 148 -8.29 5.82 7.09
C ILE A 148 -9.61 6.59 7.24
N PRO A 149 -9.61 7.93 7.17
CA PRO A 149 -10.84 8.73 7.20
C PRO A 149 -11.81 8.35 6.08
N SER A 150 -13.09 8.36 6.38
CA SER A 150 -14.16 7.91 5.47
C SER A 150 -14.42 8.83 4.28
N ARG A 151 -13.97 10.07 4.32
CA ARG A 151 -14.18 11.08 3.27
C ARG A 151 -12.83 11.56 2.77
N GLY A 152 -12.53 11.31 1.51
CA GLY A 152 -11.24 11.70 0.89
C GLY A 152 -11.05 11.14 -0.51
N SER A 153 -11.65 9.98 -0.84
CA SER A 153 -11.69 9.48 -2.20
C SER A 153 -12.61 10.35 -3.05
N VAL A 154 -12.16 10.69 -4.24
CA VAL A 154 -12.97 11.36 -5.26
C VAL A 154 -13.36 10.44 -6.41
N GLY A 155 -12.98 9.18 -6.33
CA GLY A 155 -13.40 8.09 -7.22
C GLY A 155 -12.95 8.21 -8.69
N ALA A 156 -12.22 9.25 -9.06
CA ALA A 156 -11.88 9.51 -10.47
C ALA A 156 -10.60 8.77 -10.90
N SER A 157 -9.45 9.44 -10.91
CA SER A 157 -8.18 8.86 -11.38
C SER A 157 -7.31 8.34 -10.27
N GLY A 158 -7.84 8.15 -9.07
CA GLY A 158 -7.13 7.57 -7.94
C GLY A 158 -7.71 7.94 -6.59
N ASP A 159 -7.45 7.08 -5.61
CA ASP A 159 -7.84 7.22 -4.21
C ASP A 159 -6.71 7.92 -3.43
N LEU A 160 -6.24 9.09 -3.89
CA LEU A 160 -5.03 9.73 -3.38
C LEU A 160 -5.05 9.93 -1.85
N ALA A 161 -6.12 10.53 -1.31
CA ALA A 161 -6.19 10.80 0.13
C ALA A 161 -6.23 9.51 0.98
N PRO A 162 -7.08 8.51 0.70
CA PRO A 162 -7.05 7.24 1.42
C PRO A 162 -5.70 6.53 1.38
N LEU A 163 -5.07 6.49 0.21
CA LEU A 163 -3.75 5.89 0.03
C LEU A 163 -2.66 6.67 0.75
N ALA A 164 -2.77 8.01 0.80
CA ALA A 164 -1.86 8.85 1.57
C ALA A 164 -1.93 8.53 3.07
N HIS A 165 -3.14 8.38 3.64
CA HIS A 165 -3.30 7.99 5.04
C HIS A 165 -2.68 6.60 5.31
N ALA A 166 -2.84 5.64 4.41
CA ALA A 166 -2.17 4.34 4.53
C ALA A 166 -0.65 4.47 4.47
N ALA A 167 -0.13 5.30 3.56
CA ALA A 167 1.30 5.54 3.40
C ALA A 167 1.94 6.31 4.58
N LEU A 168 1.19 7.20 5.26
CA LEU A 168 1.67 7.84 6.50
C LEU A 168 2.11 6.81 7.52
N VAL A 169 1.35 5.71 7.67
CA VAL A 169 1.67 4.67 8.65
C VAL A 169 3.00 3.99 8.36
N LEU A 170 3.37 3.82 7.07
CA LEU A 170 4.70 3.31 6.71
C LEU A 170 5.83 4.24 7.17
N MET A 171 5.57 5.54 7.18
CA MET A 171 6.52 6.58 7.64
C MET A 171 6.51 6.78 9.16
N GLY A 172 5.71 6.02 9.91
CA GLY A 172 5.56 6.19 11.35
C GLY A 172 4.68 7.38 11.74
N GLU A 173 3.85 7.86 10.83
CA GLU A 173 2.93 8.98 11.01
C GLU A 173 1.47 8.51 10.88
N GLY A 174 0.50 9.41 11.13
CA GLY A 174 -0.91 9.08 11.04
C GLY A 174 -1.41 8.16 12.15
N ASP A 175 -2.51 7.48 11.89
CA ASP A 175 -3.25 6.71 12.89
C ASP A 175 -3.48 5.27 12.44
N ILE A 176 -3.65 4.36 13.40
CA ILE A 176 -3.93 2.94 13.19
C ILE A 176 -5.10 2.47 14.05
N TRP A 177 -5.72 1.38 13.64
CA TRP A 177 -6.61 0.59 14.48
C TRP A 177 -5.80 -0.28 15.44
N ALA A 178 -5.90 -0.02 16.73
CA ALA A 178 -5.28 -0.81 17.80
C ALA A 178 -6.31 -1.11 18.90
N ASN A 179 -6.52 -2.37 19.25
CA ASN A 179 -7.43 -2.81 20.30
C ASN A 179 -8.86 -2.22 20.17
N GLY A 180 -9.38 -2.08 18.96
CA GLY A 180 -10.69 -1.52 18.66
C GLY A 180 -10.78 0.01 18.80
N ARG A 181 -9.66 0.69 18.90
CA ARG A 181 -9.56 2.16 19.01
C ARG A 181 -8.61 2.69 17.93
N VAL A 182 -8.71 3.98 17.66
CA VAL A 182 -7.76 4.70 16.82
C VAL A 182 -6.65 5.24 17.71
N GLU A 183 -5.42 4.90 17.39
CA GLU A 183 -4.23 5.28 18.14
C GLU A 183 -3.15 5.84 17.18
N PRO A 184 -2.31 6.79 17.61
CA PRO A 184 -1.21 7.29 16.80
C PRO A 184 -0.24 6.16 16.39
N ALA A 185 0.06 6.06 15.10
CA ALA A 185 0.92 5.01 14.55
C ALA A 185 2.33 5.04 15.13
N ALA A 186 2.88 6.23 15.43
CA ALA A 186 4.26 6.41 15.87
C ALA A 186 4.64 5.58 17.11
N TRP A 187 3.74 5.49 18.09
CA TRP A 187 4.01 4.70 19.30
C TRP A 187 3.95 3.20 18.99
N PHE A 188 2.91 2.76 18.28
CA PHE A 188 2.69 1.34 18.00
C PHE A 188 3.81 0.76 17.12
N ILE A 189 4.20 1.48 16.08
CA ILE A 189 5.24 1.06 15.14
C ILE A 189 6.55 0.81 15.88
N ARG A 190 6.97 1.74 16.74
CA ARG A 190 8.19 1.58 17.55
C ARG A 190 8.08 0.43 18.56
N SER A 191 6.95 0.30 19.25
CA SER A 191 6.75 -0.78 20.21
C SER A 191 6.72 -2.17 19.55
N ALA A 192 6.30 -2.25 18.28
CA ALA A 192 6.33 -3.46 17.47
C ALA A 192 7.71 -3.73 16.80
N GLY A 193 8.71 -2.90 17.09
CA GLY A 193 10.07 -3.06 16.57
C GLY A 193 10.25 -2.60 15.12
N TYR A 194 9.35 -1.77 14.60
CA TYR A 194 9.52 -1.19 13.28
C TYR A 194 10.13 0.21 13.37
N GLU A 195 11.08 0.47 12.48
CA GLU A 195 11.56 1.83 12.24
C GLU A 195 10.68 2.52 11.18
N PRO A 196 10.41 3.84 11.33
CA PRO A 196 9.77 4.63 10.29
C PRO A 196 10.50 4.49 8.95
N MET A 197 9.75 4.26 7.89
CA MET A 197 10.34 4.07 6.56
C MET A 197 10.64 5.43 5.91
N GLU A 198 11.86 5.59 5.42
CA GLU A 198 12.19 6.68 4.53
C GLU A 198 11.87 6.28 3.09
N LEU A 199 10.95 7.02 2.47
CA LEU A 199 10.56 6.79 1.08
C LEU A 199 11.65 7.31 0.14
N GLN A 200 12.01 6.49 -0.84
CA GLN A 200 12.94 6.84 -1.90
C GLN A 200 12.20 7.37 -3.14
N GLU A 201 12.94 7.85 -4.12
CA GLU A 201 12.38 8.36 -5.37
C GLU A 201 11.35 7.41 -5.97
N LYS A 202 10.27 7.95 -6.49
CA LYS A 202 9.12 7.25 -7.07
C LYS A 202 8.16 6.63 -6.05
N GLU A 203 8.59 6.30 -4.83
CA GLU A 203 7.78 5.54 -3.87
C GLU A 203 6.56 6.30 -3.38
N GLY A 204 6.69 7.61 -3.14
CA GLY A 204 5.52 8.43 -2.77
C GLY A 204 4.43 8.39 -3.82
N LEU A 205 4.79 8.60 -5.09
CA LEU A 205 3.82 8.51 -6.19
C LEU A 205 3.26 7.10 -6.36
N ALA A 206 4.08 6.06 -6.24
CA ALA A 206 3.67 4.67 -6.39
C ALA A 206 2.67 4.23 -5.30
N LEU A 207 2.81 4.75 -4.09
CA LEU A 207 1.93 4.46 -2.96
C LEU A 207 0.59 5.22 -3.04
N LEU A 208 0.57 6.41 -3.68
CA LEU A 208 -0.63 7.25 -3.77
C LEU A 208 -1.54 6.93 -4.96
N ASN A 209 -0.94 6.53 -6.07
CA ASN A 209 -1.63 6.56 -7.36
C ASN A 209 -2.27 5.21 -7.69
N GLY A 210 -3.55 5.12 -7.44
CA GLY A 210 -4.35 3.94 -7.78
C GLY A 210 -5.78 4.03 -7.26
N THR A 211 -6.60 3.06 -7.64
CA THR A 211 -8.02 2.93 -7.27
C THR A 211 -8.24 1.84 -6.21
N HIS A 212 -7.26 1.67 -5.33
CA HIS A 212 -7.21 0.54 -4.41
C HIS A 212 -8.32 0.58 -3.36
N MET A 213 -8.73 1.78 -2.91
CA MET A 213 -9.87 1.95 -1.99
C MET A 213 -11.17 1.50 -2.66
N MET A 214 -11.43 1.97 -3.87
CA MET A 214 -12.62 1.59 -4.62
C MET A 214 -12.67 0.09 -4.87
N CYS A 215 -11.54 -0.52 -5.26
CA CYS A 215 -11.43 -1.96 -5.47
C CYS A 215 -11.64 -2.74 -4.17
N ALA A 216 -11.09 -2.27 -3.06
CA ALA A 216 -11.25 -2.88 -1.74
C ALA A 216 -12.73 -2.91 -1.29
N ILE A 217 -13.38 -1.74 -1.34
CA ILE A 217 -14.80 -1.63 -1.00
C ILE A 217 -15.65 -2.47 -1.96
N GLY A 218 -15.38 -2.39 -3.27
CA GLY A 218 -16.10 -3.17 -4.28
C GLY A 218 -15.99 -4.67 -4.04
N ALA A 219 -14.81 -5.19 -3.70
CA ALA A 219 -14.62 -6.61 -3.40
C ALA A 219 -15.40 -7.07 -2.17
N LEU A 220 -15.38 -6.27 -1.08
CA LEU A 220 -16.15 -6.57 0.12
C LEU A 220 -17.65 -6.58 -0.16
N LEU A 221 -18.16 -5.57 -0.88
CA LEU A 221 -19.56 -5.48 -1.25
C LEU A 221 -20.00 -6.64 -2.16
N CYS A 222 -19.24 -6.94 -3.21
CA CYS A 222 -19.57 -8.04 -4.12
C CYS A 222 -19.59 -9.42 -3.45
N HIS A 223 -18.87 -9.59 -2.36
CA HIS A 223 -18.90 -10.82 -1.57
C HIS A 223 -20.15 -10.91 -0.68
N ASP A 224 -20.61 -9.76 -0.15
CA ASP A 224 -21.70 -9.71 0.83
C ASP A 224 -23.11 -9.74 0.17
N PHE A 225 -23.17 -9.56 -1.15
CA PHE A 225 -24.40 -9.61 -1.98
C PHE A 225 -24.44 -10.84 -2.89
#